data_2eedfc9a7e1e206d46e2c260880f0f5f
#
_entry.id   2eedfc9a7e1e206d46e2c260880f0f5f
#
_cell.length_a   1.000
_cell.length_b   1.000
_cell.length_c   1.000
_cell.angle_alpha   90.00
_cell.angle_beta   90.00
_cell.angle_gamma   90.00
#
_symmetry.space_group_name_H-M   'P 1'
#
loop_
_entity.id
_entity.type
_entity.pdbx_description
1 polymer ?
#
loop_
_entity_poly.entity_id
_entity_poly.type
_entity_poly.pdbx_seq_one_letter_code
_entity_poly.pdbx_strand_id
1 'polypeptide(L)'
;VSEVGEAAGVLSAALIVDGAVAAAPVISPDGLWVAWTTSSAGGSGPEVSELWLALVAQTAAPISLTSGSVRLPRWSLDSAWLFYVADAELRRLRITAGGPGGDAETVLRWGGEVSGLVPLAGGRLVALVAGDEQTDDDKTRQAEHDDAVVWSERAVRQHWLWHRLRLLDLASGELSVDAGLAGRHVTAVAQRPDGGPLAVVSWDCPEYEPGVFTSRLHIADLADGTAADLGPLALEARSPVWWQGAGGWHVAWLEMVPPGEGTAVIDITVSADGTVSAGPENLTAGMAVCPDRLVQVANGPPVALFAEGLNTALYRLEPAGPSFRRVTGWAGLASALSASDDATAIAVLASTAYAPRDVSAGSPDALVRISDTRPELRSIALGTQERLSWRASDGLELDGVLILPPGQGRADGPFPLVTMVHGGPNSRWADELMLSWVSWGQWLAAAGFAVFHPNPRGGTGHGHAFTAMVAGAVGQDEWTDILTGLDALVADGVADPARLGIAGWSHGGFMAAWAVTQTSRFRAAVMGAGITDWAMQVGVGELGRTDAGLSGSFGWEGPGPHRHDQLSPISYAAKVTTPVLIMHGEDEFHPGLANYP
;
A
#
# COMPACT_ATOMS: atom_id res chain seq x y z
N VAL A 1 -35.97 -2.27 -35.97
CA VAL A 1 -36.36 -1.91 -34.60
C VAL A 1 -35.05 -1.47 -33.97
N SER A 2 -34.86 -0.15 -33.86
CA SER A 2 -33.72 0.47 -33.20
C SER A 2 -33.81 0.17 -31.71
N GLU A 3 -32.83 -0.50 -31.17
CA GLU A 3 -32.59 -0.56 -29.72
C GLU A 3 -32.41 0.90 -29.25
N VAL A 4 -33.37 1.37 -28.50
CA VAL A 4 -33.23 2.58 -27.70
C VAL A 4 -32.19 2.20 -26.62
N GLY A 5 -30.96 2.67 -26.77
CA GLY A 5 -29.94 2.48 -25.74
C GLY A 5 -30.46 3.04 -24.42
N GLU A 6 -30.47 2.22 -23.38
CA GLU A 6 -30.72 2.70 -22.02
C GLU A 6 -29.75 3.86 -21.75
N ALA A 7 -30.31 4.96 -21.22
CA ALA A 7 -29.47 6.10 -20.83
C ALA A 7 -28.43 5.62 -19.82
N ALA A 8 -27.15 5.84 -20.11
CA ALA A 8 -26.08 5.46 -19.20
C ALA A 8 -26.30 6.09 -17.83
N GLY A 9 -26.14 5.31 -16.77
CA GLY A 9 -26.24 5.78 -15.40
C GLY A 9 -25.15 6.81 -15.07
N VAL A 10 -25.38 7.62 -14.04
CA VAL A 10 -24.42 8.61 -13.53
C VAL A 10 -23.69 8.03 -12.32
N LEU A 11 -22.38 8.22 -12.26
CA LEU A 11 -21.58 7.81 -11.10
C LEU A 11 -22.01 8.62 -9.86
N SER A 12 -22.47 7.95 -8.82
CA SER A 12 -22.87 8.56 -7.55
C SER A 12 -21.85 8.28 -6.44
N ALA A 13 -21.87 9.10 -5.38
CA ALA A 13 -21.06 8.87 -4.19
C ALA A 13 -21.36 7.50 -3.55
N ALA A 14 -22.63 7.08 -3.50
CA ALA A 14 -23.02 5.77 -2.99
C ALA A 14 -22.36 4.62 -3.78
N LEU A 15 -22.36 4.71 -5.12
CA LEU A 15 -21.65 3.72 -5.95
C LEU A 15 -20.16 3.65 -5.64
N ILE A 16 -19.53 4.73 -5.22
CA ILE A 16 -18.11 4.74 -4.85
C ILE A 16 -17.91 4.09 -3.48
N VAL A 17 -18.71 4.49 -2.48
CA VAL A 17 -18.51 4.12 -1.08
C VAL A 17 -19.00 2.70 -0.77
N ASP A 18 -20.17 2.30 -1.34
CA ASP A 18 -20.83 1.02 -1.03
C ASP A 18 -20.39 -0.12 -1.94
N GLY A 19 -19.49 0.14 -2.88
CA GLY A 19 -19.04 -0.86 -3.83
C GLY A 19 -18.16 -1.96 -3.22
N ALA A 20 -18.22 -3.16 -3.79
CA ALA A 20 -17.34 -4.25 -3.40
C ALA A 20 -15.91 -4.01 -3.92
N VAL A 21 -14.92 -4.38 -3.12
CA VAL A 21 -13.49 -4.36 -3.48
C VAL A 21 -12.86 -5.73 -3.26
N ALA A 22 -12.04 -6.16 -4.22
CA ALA A 22 -11.23 -7.38 -4.08
C ALA A 22 -9.93 -7.06 -3.34
N ALA A 23 -9.46 -8.02 -2.53
CA ALA A 23 -8.22 -7.91 -1.77
C ALA A 23 -7.50 -9.26 -1.66
N ALA A 24 -6.22 -9.21 -1.31
CA ALA A 24 -5.38 -10.34 -0.92
C ALA A 24 -5.45 -11.56 -1.88
N PRO A 25 -5.27 -11.40 -3.20
CA PRO A 25 -5.23 -12.54 -4.10
C PRO A 25 -4.00 -13.41 -3.78
N VAL A 26 -4.22 -14.71 -3.64
CA VAL A 26 -3.16 -15.70 -3.42
C VAL A 26 -3.32 -16.85 -4.39
N ILE A 27 -2.31 -17.06 -5.21
CA ILE A 27 -2.27 -18.19 -6.14
C ILE A 27 -1.69 -19.42 -5.42
N SER A 28 -2.19 -20.61 -5.73
CA SER A 28 -1.64 -21.85 -5.17
C SER A 28 -0.21 -22.09 -5.68
N PRO A 29 0.65 -22.76 -4.92
CA PRO A 29 2.01 -23.11 -5.31
C PRO A 29 2.11 -23.79 -6.69
N ASP A 30 1.16 -24.68 -7.01
CA ASP A 30 1.05 -25.36 -8.32
C ASP A 30 0.49 -24.48 -9.45
N GLY A 31 0.06 -23.25 -9.16
CA GLY A 31 -0.48 -22.31 -10.14
C GLY A 31 -1.89 -22.59 -10.63
N LEU A 32 -2.60 -23.58 -10.08
CA LEU A 32 -3.91 -24.01 -10.58
C LEU A 32 -5.08 -23.19 -10.02
N TRP A 33 -4.99 -22.75 -8.77
CA TRP A 33 -6.05 -22.08 -8.04
C TRP A 33 -5.65 -20.68 -7.62
N VAL A 34 -6.62 -19.77 -7.56
CA VAL A 34 -6.47 -18.45 -6.92
C VAL A 34 -7.58 -18.26 -5.91
N ALA A 35 -7.21 -17.81 -4.70
CA ALA A 35 -8.16 -17.40 -3.67
C ALA A 35 -7.98 -15.90 -3.39
N TRP A 36 -9.07 -15.22 -3.00
CA TRP A 36 -9.07 -13.80 -2.65
C TRP A 36 -10.21 -13.47 -1.70
N THR A 37 -10.15 -12.31 -1.09
CA THR A 37 -11.26 -11.77 -0.30
C THR A 37 -11.96 -10.62 -1.04
N THR A 38 -13.23 -10.40 -0.72
CA THR A 38 -13.97 -9.19 -1.09
C THR A 38 -14.56 -8.58 0.16
N SER A 39 -14.61 -7.24 0.21
CA SER A 39 -15.29 -6.49 1.27
C SER A 39 -16.01 -5.29 0.67
N SER A 40 -16.86 -4.60 1.44
CA SER A 40 -17.45 -3.31 1.01
C SER A 40 -16.42 -2.18 1.15
N ALA A 41 -16.43 -1.24 0.21
CA ALA A 41 -15.41 -0.17 0.13
C ALA A 41 -15.47 0.88 1.26
N GLY A 42 -16.49 0.93 2.09
CA GLY A 42 -16.61 1.99 3.10
C GLY A 42 -17.89 2.01 3.94
N GLY A 43 -18.54 0.87 4.13
CA GLY A 43 -19.75 0.81 4.96
C GLY A 43 -19.44 1.12 6.44
N SER A 44 -20.33 1.86 7.10
CA SER A 44 -20.30 2.16 8.55
C SER A 44 -20.72 0.97 9.44
N GLY A 45 -20.79 -0.25 8.88
CA GLY A 45 -21.11 -1.48 9.58
C GLY A 45 -19.87 -2.33 9.87
N PRO A 46 -20.03 -3.45 10.62
CA PRO A 46 -18.94 -4.40 10.79
C PRO A 46 -18.44 -4.85 9.42
N GLU A 47 -17.12 -4.89 9.25
CA GLU A 47 -16.49 -5.28 7.99
C GLU A 47 -16.83 -6.73 7.67
N VAL A 48 -17.78 -6.92 6.76
CA VAL A 48 -18.12 -8.23 6.24
C VAL A 48 -17.31 -8.48 5.00
N SER A 49 -16.50 -9.52 5.04
CA SER A 49 -15.71 -9.96 3.90
C SER A 49 -16.10 -11.38 3.49
N GLU A 50 -15.88 -11.72 2.23
CA GLU A 50 -16.12 -13.05 1.68
C GLU A 50 -14.81 -13.62 1.13
N LEU A 51 -14.63 -14.93 1.28
CA LEU A 51 -13.52 -15.67 0.69
C LEU A 51 -13.98 -16.38 -0.58
N TRP A 52 -13.26 -16.14 -1.65
CA TRP A 52 -13.52 -16.68 -2.98
C TRP A 52 -12.41 -17.60 -3.45
N LEU A 53 -12.75 -18.55 -4.31
CA LEU A 53 -11.83 -19.48 -4.95
C LEU A 53 -12.19 -19.64 -6.42
N ALA A 54 -11.19 -19.66 -7.31
CA ALA A 54 -11.38 -19.96 -8.72
C ALA A 54 -10.20 -20.72 -9.31
N LEU A 55 -10.46 -21.47 -10.38
CA LEU A 55 -9.42 -22.01 -11.24
C LEU A 55 -8.79 -20.89 -12.07
N VAL A 56 -7.48 -20.84 -12.14
CA VAL A 56 -6.74 -19.90 -13.00
C VAL A 56 -7.12 -20.07 -14.46
N ALA A 57 -7.38 -21.30 -14.89
CA ALA A 57 -7.83 -21.62 -16.25
C ALA A 57 -9.29 -21.21 -16.56
N GLN A 58 -10.04 -20.68 -15.59
CA GLN A 58 -11.43 -20.22 -15.74
C GLN A 58 -12.40 -21.25 -16.36
N THR A 59 -12.17 -22.52 -16.15
CA THR A 59 -13.05 -23.58 -16.66
C THR A 59 -14.37 -23.70 -15.87
N ALA A 60 -14.49 -23.00 -14.75
CA ALA A 60 -15.69 -22.91 -13.92
C ALA A 60 -15.81 -21.52 -13.30
N ALA A 61 -17.02 -21.12 -12.90
CA ALA A 61 -17.27 -19.87 -12.20
C ALA A 61 -16.57 -19.86 -10.82
N PRO A 62 -16.19 -18.67 -10.29
CA PRO A 62 -15.70 -18.53 -8.94
C PRO A 62 -16.67 -19.08 -7.88
N ILE A 63 -16.12 -19.65 -6.82
CA ILE A 63 -16.87 -20.26 -5.71
C ILE A 63 -16.71 -19.37 -4.46
N SER A 64 -17.82 -18.92 -3.86
CA SER A 64 -17.81 -18.33 -2.53
C SER A 64 -17.64 -19.45 -1.49
N LEU A 65 -16.60 -19.36 -0.66
CA LEU A 65 -16.26 -20.38 0.33
C LEU A 65 -16.88 -20.09 1.71
N THR A 66 -16.86 -18.84 2.13
CA THR A 66 -17.39 -18.40 3.43
C THR A 66 -17.50 -16.88 3.45
N SER A 67 -18.32 -16.36 4.37
CA SER A 67 -18.49 -14.94 4.66
C SER A 67 -18.32 -14.68 6.17
N GLY A 68 -18.05 -13.43 6.53
CA GLY A 68 -17.79 -12.98 7.90
C GLY A 68 -16.62 -12.01 7.91
N SER A 69 -15.87 -11.92 9.00
CA SER A 69 -14.60 -11.16 9.02
C SER A 69 -13.45 -12.06 8.53
N VAL A 70 -13.36 -12.25 7.21
CA VAL A 70 -12.37 -13.16 6.60
C VAL A 70 -11.14 -12.43 6.12
N ARG A 71 -9.94 -12.92 6.49
CA ARG A 71 -8.66 -12.31 6.12
C ARG A 71 -7.53 -13.34 6.02
N LEU A 72 -6.39 -12.92 5.49
CA LEU A 72 -5.14 -13.66 5.41
C LEU A 72 -5.25 -15.04 4.72
N PRO A 73 -5.87 -15.17 3.54
CA PRO A 73 -5.81 -16.45 2.83
C PRO A 73 -4.36 -16.82 2.52
N ARG A 74 -3.98 -18.10 2.76
CA ARG A 74 -2.65 -18.64 2.47
C ARG A 74 -2.73 -20.11 2.09
N TRP A 75 -1.98 -20.50 1.10
CA TRP A 75 -1.88 -21.89 0.68
C TRP A 75 -0.83 -22.66 1.49
N SER A 76 -1.09 -23.94 1.76
CA SER A 76 -0.01 -24.87 2.11
C SER A 76 0.93 -25.07 0.93
N LEU A 77 2.20 -25.39 1.19
CA LEU A 77 3.22 -25.53 0.16
C LEU A 77 2.94 -26.67 -0.84
N ASP A 78 2.12 -27.65 -0.47
CA ASP A 78 1.65 -28.76 -1.34
C ASP A 78 0.37 -28.43 -2.10
N SER A 79 -0.13 -27.19 -2.04
CA SER A 79 -1.40 -26.74 -2.63
C SER A 79 -2.66 -27.47 -2.14
N ALA A 80 -2.56 -28.34 -1.14
CA ALA A 80 -3.66 -29.18 -0.70
C ALA A 80 -4.62 -28.46 0.27
N TRP A 81 -4.15 -27.41 0.93
CA TRP A 81 -4.91 -26.69 1.95
C TRP A 81 -4.88 -25.19 1.75
N LEU A 82 -6.03 -24.56 1.87
CA LEU A 82 -6.18 -23.12 1.97
C LEU A 82 -6.45 -22.74 3.44
N PHE A 83 -5.52 -22.03 4.06
CA PHE A 83 -5.64 -21.47 5.40
C PHE A 83 -6.21 -20.06 5.31
N TYR A 84 -7.00 -19.65 6.30
CA TYR A 84 -7.51 -18.28 6.44
C TYR A 84 -7.95 -18.01 7.88
N VAL A 85 -8.02 -16.75 8.25
CA VAL A 85 -8.61 -16.32 9.52
C VAL A 85 -10.04 -15.87 9.24
N ALA A 86 -11.00 -16.40 10.00
CA ALA A 86 -12.39 -15.96 9.97
C ALA A 86 -12.84 -15.68 11.40
N ASP A 87 -13.26 -14.45 11.66
CA ASP A 87 -13.53 -13.97 13.02
C ASP A 87 -12.29 -14.20 13.94
N ALA A 88 -12.46 -14.90 15.05
CA ALA A 88 -11.38 -15.28 15.97
C ALA A 88 -10.85 -16.71 15.73
N GLU A 89 -11.04 -17.27 14.54
CA GLU A 89 -10.66 -18.63 14.22
C GLU A 89 -9.66 -18.68 13.07
N LEU A 90 -8.56 -19.42 13.25
CA LEU A 90 -7.77 -19.92 12.15
C LEU A 90 -8.43 -21.18 11.61
N ARG A 91 -8.78 -21.17 10.34
CA ARG A 91 -9.43 -22.28 9.64
C ARG A 91 -8.56 -22.76 8.48
N ARG A 92 -8.75 -24.00 8.08
CA ARG A 92 -8.22 -24.56 6.84
C ARG A 92 -9.29 -25.30 6.06
N LEU A 93 -9.19 -25.25 4.76
CA LEU A 93 -10.07 -25.93 3.83
C LEU A 93 -9.23 -26.78 2.89
N ARG A 94 -9.59 -28.06 2.76
CA ARG A 94 -8.93 -28.94 1.80
C ARG A 94 -9.36 -28.57 0.38
N ILE A 95 -8.38 -28.43 -0.52
CA ILE A 95 -8.63 -28.20 -1.94
C ILE A 95 -8.14 -29.41 -2.72
N THR A 96 -8.97 -29.85 -3.66
CA THR A 96 -8.70 -30.97 -4.56
C THR A 96 -8.75 -30.49 -6.01
N ALA A 97 -8.39 -31.34 -6.95
CA ALA A 97 -8.51 -30.99 -8.37
C ALA A 97 -9.94 -30.62 -8.80
N GLY A 98 -10.95 -31.10 -8.06
CA GLY A 98 -12.38 -30.78 -8.30
C GLY A 98 -12.90 -29.58 -7.51
N GLY A 99 -12.07 -28.92 -6.72
CA GLY A 99 -12.48 -27.83 -5.83
C GLY A 99 -12.45 -28.19 -4.35
N PRO A 100 -13.26 -27.51 -3.51
CA PRO A 100 -13.32 -27.76 -2.07
C PRO A 100 -13.66 -29.21 -1.73
N GLY A 101 -12.86 -29.84 -0.86
CA GLY A 101 -12.95 -31.26 -0.52
C GLY A 101 -13.76 -31.55 0.75
N GLY A 102 -14.67 -30.68 1.15
CA GLY A 102 -15.50 -30.81 2.35
C GLY A 102 -15.66 -29.49 3.08
N ASP A 103 -16.05 -29.52 4.35
CA ASP A 103 -16.19 -28.35 5.20
C ASP A 103 -14.82 -27.87 5.70
N ALA A 104 -14.74 -26.57 6.03
CA ALA A 104 -13.55 -26.01 6.64
C ALA A 104 -13.38 -26.50 8.09
N GLU A 105 -12.14 -26.81 8.45
CA GLU A 105 -11.75 -27.23 9.79
C GLU A 105 -11.22 -26.04 10.59
N THR A 106 -11.70 -25.82 11.81
CA THR A 106 -11.08 -24.89 12.77
C THR A 106 -9.84 -25.55 13.37
N VAL A 107 -8.67 -24.95 13.16
CA VAL A 107 -7.38 -25.46 13.68
C VAL A 107 -6.90 -24.70 14.91
N LEU A 108 -7.37 -23.47 15.12
CA LEU A 108 -7.09 -22.67 16.32
C LEU A 108 -8.21 -21.65 16.55
N ARG A 109 -8.60 -21.48 17.83
CA ARG A 109 -9.39 -20.35 18.30
C ARG A 109 -8.44 -19.40 19.02
N TRP A 110 -8.38 -18.15 18.58
CA TRP A 110 -7.46 -17.17 19.12
C TRP A 110 -8.09 -15.78 19.13
N GLY A 111 -8.21 -15.19 20.31
CA GLY A 111 -8.82 -13.87 20.51
C GLY A 111 -7.89 -12.69 20.28
N GLY A 112 -6.59 -12.93 20.10
CA GLY A 112 -5.62 -11.88 19.73
C GLY A 112 -5.62 -11.59 18.23
N GLU A 113 -5.13 -10.43 17.84
CA GLU A 113 -4.98 -10.09 16.44
C GLU A 113 -3.95 -10.99 15.76
N VAL A 114 -4.29 -11.52 14.57
CA VAL A 114 -3.37 -12.23 13.70
C VAL A 114 -3.08 -11.35 12.49
N SER A 115 -1.84 -10.87 12.34
CA SER A 115 -1.39 -10.03 11.23
C SER A 115 -0.56 -10.80 10.18
N GLY A 116 -0.06 -11.98 10.51
CA GLY A 116 0.71 -12.82 9.61
C GLY A 116 0.42 -14.31 9.77
N LEU A 117 0.42 -15.02 8.64
CA LEU A 117 0.16 -16.46 8.54
C LEU A 117 1.09 -17.06 7.48
N VAL A 118 1.92 -18.03 7.87
CA VAL A 118 2.87 -18.72 6.99
C VAL A 118 2.83 -20.23 7.26
N PRO A 119 2.15 -21.03 6.42
CA PRO A 119 2.26 -22.48 6.46
C PRO A 119 3.70 -22.92 6.17
N LEU A 120 4.28 -23.75 7.04
CA LEU A 120 5.68 -24.15 6.96
C LEU A 120 5.87 -25.47 6.21
N ALA A 121 7.08 -25.68 5.72
CA ALA A 121 7.46 -26.92 5.06
C ALA A 121 7.22 -28.15 5.97
N GLY A 122 6.87 -29.28 5.36
CA GLY A 122 6.48 -30.50 6.08
C GLY A 122 5.01 -30.53 6.50
N GLY A 123 4.23 -29.44 6.35
CA GLY A 123 2.78 -29.42 6.52
C GLY A 123 2.27 -29.63 7.96
N ARG A 124 3.18 -29.64 8.95
CA ARG A 124 2.84 -29.83 10.37
C ARG A 124 2.72 -28.53 11.13
N LEU A 125 3.58 -27.56 10.83
CA LEU A 125 3.65 -26.29 11.57
C LEU A 125 3.12 -25.13 10.74
N VAL A 126 2.53 -24.17 11.42
CA VAL A 126 2.14 -22.87 10.87
C VAL A 126 2.76 -21.78 11.74
N ALA A 127 3.52 -20.86 11.12
CA ALA A 127 3.99 -19.67 11.79
C ALA A 127 2.91 -18.58 11.75
N LEU A 128 2.63 -17.99 12.89
CA LEU A 128 1.70 -16.88 13.06
C LEU A 128 2.47 -15.66 13.58
N VAL A 129 2.15 -14.50 13.03
CA VAL A 129 2.49 -13.21 13.64
C VAL A 129 1.22 -12.73 14.33
N ALA A 130 1.18 -12.81 15.65
CA ALA A 130 -0.05 -12.57 16.38
C ALA A 130 0.19 -11.92 17.75
N GLY A 131 -0.72 -11.02 18.12
CA GLY A 131 -0.81 -10.40 19.45
C GLY A 131 -1.27 -11.38 20.52
N ASP A 132 -1.07 -11.03 21.78
CA ASP A 132 -1.65 -11.75 22.89
C ASP A 132 -3.18 -11.51 22.95
N GLU A 133 -3.90 -12.42 23.59
CA GLU A 133 -5.33 -12.21 23.85
C GLU A 133 -5.51 -11.16 24.94
N GLN A 134 -6.49 -10.27 24.76
CA GLN A 134 -6.91 -9.34 25.79
C GLN A 134 -7.66 -10.08 26.89
N THR A 135 -7.26 -9.87 28.15
CA THR A 135 -8.04 -10.31 29.30
C THR A 135 -9.27 -9.40 29.51
N ASP A 136 -10.24 -9.85 30.31
CA ASP A 136 -11.40 -9.01 30.66
C ASP A 136 -10.97 -7.77 31.45
N ASP A 137 -9.90 -7.88 32.25
CA ASP A 137 -9.29 -6.75 32.95
C ASP A 137 -8.70 -5.73 31.96
N ASP A 138 -8.08 -6.18 30.86
CA ASP A 138 -7.53 -5.30 29.83
C ASP A 138 -8.65 -4.52 29.13
N LYS A 139 -9.74 -5.22 28.77
CA LYS A 139 -10.91 -4.59 28.14
C LYS A 139 -11.57 -3.58 29.07
N THR A 140 -11.66 -3.89 30.36
CA THR A 140 -12.20 -2.98 31.37
C THR A 140 -11.34 -1.73 31.52
N ARG A 141 -10.03 -1.91 31.64
CA ARG A 141 -9.08 -0.77 31.72
C ARG A 141 -9.10 0.09 30.48
N GLN A 142 -9.21 -0.54 29.29
CA GLN A 142 -9.33 0.20 28.04
C GLN A 142 -10.58 1.07 28.02
N ALA A 143 -11.74 0.50 28.42
CA ALA A 143 -13.00 1.25 28.49
C ALA A 143 -13.01 2.37 29.55
N GLU A 144 -12.27 2.20 30.67
CA GLU A 144 -12.15 3.21 31.74
C GLU A 144 -11.21 4.37 31.39
N HIS A 145 -10.31 4.19 30.42
CA HIS A 145 -9.23 5.15 30.10
C HIS A 145 -9.29 5.67 28.67
N ASP A 146 -10.38 5.46 27.95
CA ASP A 146 -10.52 5.94 26.56
C ASP A 146 -10.48 7.48 26.45
N ASP A 147 -10.65 8.23 27.56
CA ASP A 147 -10.70 9.70 27.55
C ASP A 147 -9.35 10.37 27.84
N ALA A 148 -8.32 9.63 28.31
CA ALA A 148 -7.04 10.23 28.71
C ALA A 148 -5.84 9.35 28.35
N VAL A 149 -5.24 9.59 27.20
CA VAL A 149 -4.15 8.76 26.68
C VAL A 149 -2.82 9.52 26.71
N VAL A 150 -1.89 9.03 27.53
CA VAL A 150 -0.46 9.26 27.35
C VAL A 150 0.07 8.11 26.47
N TRP A 151 0.26 8.38 25.20
CA TRP A 151 0.52 7.39 24.15
C TRP A 151 1.69 6.44 24.44
N SER A 152 2.84 6.98 24.87
CA SER A 152 4.06 6.19 25.11
C SER A 152 3.96 5.17 26.24
N GLU A 153 3.10 5.40 27.24
CA GLU A 153 2.84 4.43 28.31
C GLU A 153 1.83 3.35 27.92
N ARG A 154 0.95 3.65 26.97
CA ARG A 154 -0.13 2.74 26.55
C ARG A 154 0.43 1.54 25.81
N ALA A 155 1.25 1.75 24.80
CA ALA A 155 1.75 0.66 23.96
C ALA A 155 2.72 -0.27 24.68
N VAL A 156 3.56 0.25 25.57
CA VAL A 156 4.49 -0.56 26.38
C VAL A 156 3.74 -1.45 27.37
N ARG A 157 2.58 -1.01 27.88
CA ARG A 157 1.76 -1.74 28.85
C ARG A 157 0.71 -2.65 28.22
N GLN A 158 0.36 -2.44 26.95
CA GLN A 158 -0.65 -3.22 26.25
C GLN A 158 0.00 -4.40 25.54
N HIS A 159 0.21 -5.50 26.28
CA HIS A 159 0.86 -6.71 25.77
C HIS A 159 0.18 -7.30 24.53
N TRP A 160 -1.12 -7.11 24.34
CA TRP A 160 -1.86 -7.58 23.16
C TRP A 160 -1.50 -6.83 21.85
N LEU A 161 -0.93 -5.64 21.92
CA LEU A 161 -0.40 -4.91 20.76
C LEU A 161 0.94 -5.49 20.27
N TRP A 162 1.61 -6.27 21.11
CA TRP A 162 2.87 -6.91 20.74
C TRP A 162 2.63 -8.16 19.91
N HIS A 163 2.85 -8.07 18.62
CA HIS A 163 2.81 -9.25 17.76
C HIS A 163 4.07 -10.09 17.97
N ARG A 164 3.87 -11.36 18.27
CA ARG A 164 4.93 -12.34 18.49
C ARG A 164 4.99 -13.34 17.35
N LEU A 165 6.18 -13.92 17.11
CA LEU A 165 6.26 -15.13 16.32
C LEU A 165 5.74 -16.31 17.15
N ARG A 166 4.68 -16.94 16.66
CA ARG A 166 4.05 -18.10 17.29
C ARG A 166 4.08 -19.29 16.34
N LEU A 167 4.24 -20.46 16.89
CA LEU A 167 4.25 -21.71 16.13
C LEU A 167 3.06 -22.56 16.56
N LEU A 168 2.18 -22.85 15.62
CA LEU A 168 1.04 -23.74 15.80
C LEU A 168 1.39 -25.13 15.24
N ASP A 169 1.37 -26.14 16.09
CA ASP A 169 1.46 -27.55 15.68
C ASP A 169 0.04 -28.05 15.32
N LEU A 170 -0.18 -28.33 14.05
CA LEU A 170 -1.49 -28.75 13.53
C LEU A 170 -1.92 -30.15 14.02
N ALA A 171 -0.98 -30.96 14.51
CA ALA A 171 -1.29 -32.31 15.01
C ALA A 171 -1.72 -32.30 16.49
N SER A 172 -1.08 -31.48 17.32
CA SER A 172 -1.43 -31.34 18.74
C SER A 172 -2.38 -30.18 19.03
N GLY A 173 -2.47 -29.17 18.14
CA GLY A 173 -3.16 -27.91 18.41
C GLY A 173 -2.39 -26.99 19.36
N GLU A 174 -1.17 -27.32 19.73
CA GLU A 174 -0.34 -26.54 20.63
C GLU A 174 0.17 -25.27 19.93
N LEU A 175 0.02 -24.12 20.60
CA LEU A 175 0.54 -22.83 20.19
C LEU A 175 1.67 -22.41 21.13
N SER A 176 2.88 -22.26 20.61
CA SER A 176 4.05 -21.81 21.36
C SER A 176 4.54 -20.45 20.85
N VAL A 177 5.20 -19.67 21.71
CA VAL A 177 5.90 -18.42 21.32
C VAL A 177 7.35 -18.75 21.05
N ASP A 178 7.93 -18.24 19.96
CA ASP A 178 9.35 -18.36 19.69
C ASP A 178 10.17 -17.64 20.77
N ALA A 179 10.99 -18.39 21.48
CA ALA A 179 11.74 -17.88 22.64
C ALA A 179 12.85 -16.90 22.23
N GLY A 180 13.45 -17.08 21.05
CA GLY A 180 14.52 -16.24 20.53
C GLY A 180 14.08 -14.81 20.21
N LEU A 181 12.76 -14.61 19.96
CA LEU A 181 12.16 -13.33 19.61
C LEU A 181 11.11 -12.84 20.62
N ALA A 182 11.04 -13.44 21.81
CA ALA A 182 10.02 -13.14 22.82
C ALA A 182 10.02 -11.66 23.27
N GLY A 183 11.13 -10.95 23.17
CA GLY A 183 11.25 -9.52 23.48
C GLY A 183 11.02 -8.56 22.31
N ARG A 184 10.62 -9.05 21.13
CA ARG A 184 10.50 -8.26 19.91
C ARG A 184 9.05 -8.19 19.41
N HIS A 185 8.67 -7.07 18.80
CA HIS A 185 7.45 -6.95 18.02
C HIS A 185 7.76 -7.41 16.59
N VAL A 186 7.16 -8.52 16.14
CA VAL A 186 7.39 -9.12 14.83
C VAL A 186 6.46 -8.48 13.81
N THR A 187 6.99 -8.07 12.66
CA THR A 187 6.21 -7.42 11.59
C THR A 187 6.10 -8.25 10.32
N ALA A 188 7.12 -9.05 10.01
CA ALA A 188 7.10 -9.91 8.82
C ALA A 188 7.95 -11.17 9.01
N VAL A 189 7.54 -12.24 8.32
CA VAL A 189 8.19 -13.57 8.39
C VAL A 189 8.19 -14.22 7.01
N ALA A 190 9.28 -14.87 6.64
CA ALA A 190 9.38 -15.72 5.46
C ALA A 190 10.22 -16.98 5.76
N GLN A 191 9.72 -18.15 5.38
CA GLN A 191 10.50 -19.40 5.49
C GLN A 191 11.41 -19.57 4.28
N ARG A 192 12.63 -20.08 4.51
CA ARG A 192 13.51 -20.52 3.44
C ARG A 192 12.85 -21.68 2.66
N PRO A 193 12.84 -21.67 1.32
CA PRO A 193 12.06 -22.62 0.51
C PRO A 193 12.37 -24.09 0.75
N ASP A 194 13.59 -24.43 1.16
CA ASP A 194 14.00 -25.79 1.48
C ASP A 194 13.49 -26.32 2.84
N GLY A 195 12.66 -25.54 3.54
CA GLY A 195 12.18 -25.84 4.88
C GLY A 195 13.15 -25.41 5.99
N GLY A 196 14.18 -24.66 5.66
CA GLY A 196 15.14 -24.09 6.61
C GLY A 196 14.59 -22.97 7.48
N PRO A 197 15.47 -22.12 8.06
CA PRO A 197 15.10 -21.10 9.03
C PRO A 197 14.17 -20.02 8.47
N LEU A 198 13.61 -19.24 9.38
CA LEU A 198 12.79 -18.08 9.05
C LEU A 198 13.62 -16.80 8.99
N ALA A 199 13.41 -15.97 7.99
CA ALA A 199 13.80 -14.56 8.02
C ALA A 199 12.67 -13.78 8.69
N VAL A 200 13.00 -12.99 9.71
CA VAL A 200 12.03 -12.27 10.54
C VAL A 200 12.42 -10.81 10.64
N VAL A 201 11.48 -9.91 10.30
CA VAL A 201 11.62 -8.48 10.56
C VAL A 201 10.89 -8.16 11.85
N SER A 202 11.53 -7.36 12.71
CA SER A 202 10.99 -7.03 14.02
C SER A 202 11.34 -5.61 14.45
N TRP A 203 10.58 -5.07 15.39
CA TRP A 203 10.76 -3.77 16.05
C TRP A 203 10.98 -3.93 17.56
N ASP A 204 11.43 -2.88 18.25
CA ASP A 204 11.60 -2.86 19.70
C ASP A 204 10.28 -2.60 20.45
N CYS A 205 9.27 -2.07 19.77
CA CYS A 205 7.95 -1.78 20.33
C CYS A 205 6.86 -1.92 19.25
N PRO A 206 5.58 -2.03 19.62
CA PRO A 206 4.47 -2.14 18.66
C PRO A 206 4.03 -0.81 18.05
N GLU A 207 4.43 0.33 18.61
CA GLU A 207 4.13 1.64 18.05
C GLU A 207 4.91 1.86 16.75
N TYR A 208 4.26 2.49 15.76
CA TYR A 208 4.92 2.78 14.49
C TYR A 208 6.19 3.62 14.72
N GLU A 209 6.09 4.77 15.37
CA GLU A 209 7.23 5.50 15.92
C GLU A 209 7.29 5.34 17.45
N PRO A 210 8.42 4.91 18.03
CA PRO A 210 9.75 4.75 17.44
C PRO A 210 10.03 3.37 16.78
N GLY A 211 9.08 2.44 16.75
CA GLY A 211 9.30 1.05 16.34
C GLY A 211 9.96 0.92 14.97
N VAL A 212 9.48 1.65 13.97
CA VAL A 212 10.00 1.62 12.60
C VAL A 212 11.49 1.98 12.51
N PHE A 213 12.00 2.81 13.41
CA PHE A 213 13.43 3.20 13.50
C PHE A 213 14.29 2.15 14.23
N THR A 214 13.67 1.13 14.81
CA THR A 214 14.34 0.05 15.53
C THR A 214 14.26 -1.28 14.78
N SER A 215 13.92 -1.21 13.50
CA SER A 215 13.79 -2.39 12.61
C SER A 215 15.07 -3.21 12.57
N ARG A 216 14.93 -4.53 12.72
CA ARG A 216 16.04 -5.49 12.66
C ARG A 216 15.64 -6.73 11.89
N LEU A 217 16.63 -7.34 11.23
CA LEU A 217 16.49 -8.64 10.58
C LEU A 217 17.04 -9.74 11.49
N HIS A 218 16.28 -10.81 11.63
CA HIS A 218 16.70 -12.00 12.36
C HIS A 218 16.58 -13.24 11.49
N ILE A 219 17.42 -14.24 11.77
CA ILE A 219 17.27 -15.59 11.27
C ILE A 219 16.87 -16.49 12.45
N ALA A 220 15.64 -16.97 12.46
CA ALA A 220 15.12 -17.85 13.51
C ALA A 220 15.20 -19.31 13.07
N ASP A 221 15.94 -20.12 13.82
CA ASP A 221 16.02 -21.56 13.64
C ASP A 221 14.96 -22.25 14.52
N LEU A 222 14.01 -22.91 13.86
CA LEU A 222 12.90 -23.58 14.55
C LEU A 222 13.30 -24.90 15.23
N ALA A 223 14.46 -25.45 14.90
CA ALA A 223 14.93 -26.72 15.45
C ALA A 223 15.51 -26.57 16.86
N ASP A 224 16.17 -25.44 17.11
CA ASP A 224 16.80 -25.15 18.41
C ASP A 224 16.16 -23.97 19.16
N GLY A 225 15.20 -23.27 18.54
CA GLY A 225 14.49 -22.13 19.12
C GLY A 225 15.37 -20.89 19.30
N THR A 226 16.43 -20.76 18.52
CA THR A 226 17.33 -19.60 18.53
C THR A 226 17.02 -18.61 17.43
N ALA A 227 17.34 -17.33 17.65
CA ALA A 227 17.26 -16.29 16.64
C ALA A 227 18.56 -15.49 16.60
N ALA A 228 19.25 -15.54 15.46
CA ALA A 228 20.43 -14.74 15.21
C ALA A 228 20.01 -13.35 14.70
N ASP A 229 20.49 -12.30 15.36
CA ASP A 229 20.29 -10.91 14.96
C ASP A 229 21.31 -10.53 13.87
N LEU A 230 20.84 -10.20 12.66
CA LEU A 230 21.69 -9.83 11.53
C LEU A 230 21.93 -8.31 11.41
N GLY A 231 21.36 -7.52 12.29
CA GLY A 231 21.60 -6.08 12.36
C GLY A 231 20.39 -5.22 12.06
N PRO A 232 20.57 -3.89 12.13
CA PRO A 232 19.51 -2.93 11.89
C PRO A 232 19.16 -2.83 10.40
N LEU A 233 17.88 -2.53 10.14
CA LEU A 233 17.33 -2.22 8.83
C LEU A 233 16.98 -0.74 8.76
N ALA A 234 16.78 -0.21 7.54
CA ALA A 234 16.23 1.12 7.36
C ALA A 234 14.70 1.14 7.59
N LEU A 235 14.10 2.31 7.35
CA LEU A 235 12.68 2.54 7.62
C LEU A 235 11.78 1.61 6.79
N GLU A 236 10.66 1.21 7.36
CA GLU A 236 9.62 0.40 6.71
C GLU A 236 10.12 -0.90 6.08
N ALA A 237 11.11 -1.52 6.67
CA ALA A 237 11.60 -2.82 6.22
C ALA A 237 10.46 -3.85 6.26
N ARG A 238 10.17 -4.46 5.10
CA ARG A 238 9.03 -5.36 4.90
C ARG A 238 9.29 -6.40 3.82
N SER A 239 8.40 -7.39 3.73
CA SER A 239 8.41 -8.44 2.70
C SER A 239 9.76 -9.13 2.56
N PRO A 240 10.36 -9.70 3.64
CA PRO A 240 11.57 -10.49 3.51
C PRO A 240 11.32 -11.70 2.61
N VAL A 241 12.29 -12.02 1.76
CA VAL A 241 12.24 -13.17 0.86
C VAL A 241 13.59 -13.87 0.84
N TRP A 242 13.56 -15.20 0.82
CA TRP A 242 14.73 -16.01 0.60
C TRP A 242 14.89 -16.35 -0.87
N TRP A 243 16.12 -16.41 -1.33
CA TRP A 243 16.44 -16.91 -2.66
C TRP A 243 17.85 -17.51 -2.70
N GLN A 244 18.07 -18.41 -3.66
CA GLN A 244 19.36 -19.05 -3.84
C GLN A 244 20.11 -18.40 -4.99
N GLY A 245 21.27 -17.80 -4.66
CA GLY A 245 22.13 -17.11 -5.62
C GLY A 245 23.54 -17.69 -5.68
N ALA A 246 24.42 -17.00 -6.39
CA ALA A 246 25.83 -17.31 -6.38
C ALA A 246 26.40 -17.08 -4.98
N GLY A 247 26.97 -18.10 -4.37
CA GLY A 247 27.55 -17.99 -3.02
C GLY A 247 26.69 -18.51 -1.88
N GLY A 248 25.44 -18.88 -2.12
CA GLY A 248 24.58 -19.47 -1.09
C GLY A 248 23.17 -18.91 -1.03
N TRP A 249 22.62 -18.92 0.17
CA TRP A 249 21.31 -18.33 0.43
C TRP A 249 21.42 -16.82 0.63
N HIS A 250 20.43 -16.11 0.11
CA HIS A 250 20.26 -14.68 0.26
C HIS A 250 18.93 -14.38 0.96
N VAL A 251 18.88 -13.24 1.64
CA VAL A 251 17.64 -12.63 2.11
C VAL A 251 17.56 -11.24 1.50
N ALA A 252 16.48 -10.99 0.77
CA ALA A 252 16.16 -9.66 0.26
C ALA A 252 14.88 -9.14 0.90
N TRP A 253 14.75 -7.81 1.01
CA TRP A 253 13.57 -7.14 1.55
C TRP A 253 13.37 -5.78 0.91
N LEU A 254 12.18 -5.20 1.11
CA LEU A 254 11.89 -3.81 0.76
C LEU A 254 12.15 -2.92 1.98
N GLU A 255 12.79 -1.76 1.78
CA GLU A 255 12.90 -0.71 2.79
C GLU A 255 12.97 0.67 2.16
N MET A 256 12.68 1.71 2.92
CA MET A 256 12.89 3.10 2.50
C MET A 256 14.37 3.46 2.61
N VAL A 257 14.91 4.11 1.58
CA VAL A 257 16.33 4.51 1.50
C VAL A 257 16.45 6.04 1.53
N PRO A 258 17.13 6.62 2.54
CA PRO A 258 17.41 8.06 2.58
C PRO A 258 18.31 8.54 1.42
N PRO A 259 18.24 9.81 1.00
CA PRO A 259 17.28 10.83 1.44
C PRO A 259 15.92 10.62 0.79
N GLY A 260 14.86 11.05 1.51
CA GLY A 260 13.48 10.85 1.07
C GLY A 260 12.94 9.46 1.41
N GLU A 261 11.78 9.13 0.87
CA GLU A 261 11.00 7.93 1.22
C GLU A 261 10.95 6.91 0.07
N GLY A 262 11.91 6.95 -0.83
CA GLY A 262 11.99 6.02 -1.96
C GLY A 262 12.27 4.60 -1.51
N THR A 263 11.43 3.64 -1.94
CA THR A 263 11.60 2.22 -1.63
C THR A 263 12.68 1.60 -2.51
N ALA A 264 13.49 0.72 -1.91
CA ALA A 264 14.49 -0.10 -2.58
C ALA A 264 14.37 -1.57 -2.18
N VAL A 265 14.96 -2.46 -2.98
CA VAL A 265 15.20 -3.87 -2.61
C VAL A 265 16.63 -3.98 -2.12
N ILE A 266 16.78 -4.36 -0.86
CA ILE A 266 18.08 -4.59 -0.23
C ILE A 266 18.29 -6.09 -0.08
N ASP A 267 19.55 -6.55 -0.21
CA ASP A 267 19.94 -7.95 -0.18
C ASP A 267 21.16 -8.19 0.67
N ILE A 268 21.20 -9.33 1.35
CA ILE A 268 22.37 -9.87 2.02
C ILE A 268 22.58 -11.33 1.66
N THR A 269 23.84 -11.78 1.67
CA THR A 269 24.16 -13.21 1.60
C THR A 269 24.30 -13.78 3.01
N VAL A 270 23.64 -14.91 3.26
CA VAL A 270 23.62 -15.60 4.55
C VAL A 270 24.42 -16.89 4.45
N SER A 271 25.41 -17.05 5.31
CA SER A 271 26.24 -18.27 5.42
C SER A 271 25.46 -19.45 5.99
N ALA A 272 25.99 -20.65 5.87
CA ALA A 272 25.37 -21.86 6.40
C ALA A 272 25.18 -21.85 7.94
N ASP A 273 26.01 -21.10 8.65
CA ASP A 273 25.93 -20.89 10.10
C ASP A 273 24.94 -19.77 10.51
N GLY A 274 24.19 -19.19 9.55
CA GLY A 274 23.21 -18.14 9.82
C GLY A 274 23.78 -16.72 9.96
N THR A 275 25.08 -16.51 9.68
CA THR A 275 25.70 -15.18 9.74
C THR A 275 25.70 -14.48 8.39
N VAL A 276 25.82 -13.14 8.38
CA VAL A 276 25.96 -12.36 7.15
C VAL A 276 27.36 -12.55 6.58
N SER A 277 27.45 -13.02 5.35
CA SER A 277 28.73 -13.20 4.63
C SER A 277 29.01 -12.11 3.61
N ALA A 278 27.98 -11.42 3.11
CA ALA A 278 28.10 -10.26 2.22
C ALA A 278 26.83 -9.38 2.25
N GLY A 279 26.98 -8.11 1.88
CA GLY A 279 25.91 -7.11 1.86
C GLY A 279 25.97 -6.16 3.08
N PRO A 280 24.96 -5.29 3.30
CA PRO A 280 23.77 -5.11 2.46
C PRO A 280 24.07 -4.43 1.12
N GLU A 281 23.39 -4.85 0.07
CA GLU A 281 23.47 -4.31 -1.28
C GLU A 281 22.10 -3.83 -1.75
N ASN A 282 22.02 -2.64 -2.35
CA ASN A 282 20.80 -2.12 -2.96
C ASN A 282 20.68 -2.63 -4.41
N LEU A 283 19.82 -3.62 -4.64
CA LEU A 283 19.62 -4.24 -5.95
C LEU A 283 18.84 -3.37 -6.94
N THR A 284 18.28 -2.26 -6.48
CA THR A 284 17.49 -1.33 -7.29
C THR A 284 18.18 0.03 -7.46
N ALA A 285 19.45 0.14 -7.03
CA ALA A 285 20.22 1.37 -7.15
C ALA A 285 20.31 1.84 -8.61
N GLY A 286 19.99 3.11 -8.85
CA GLY A 286 20.05 3.73 -10.19
C GLY A 286 18.95 3.32 -11.17
N MET A 287 17.99 2.48 -10.77
CA MET A 287 16.82 2.18 -11.60
C MET A 287 15.91 3.40 -11.72
N ALA A 288 15.35 3.62 -12.92
CA ALA A 288 14.37 4.66 -13.21
C ALA A 288 12.91 4.23 -12.89
N VAL A 289 12.74 3.22 -12.05
CA VAL A 289 11.47 2.65 -11.61
C VAL A 289 11.53 2.37 -10.12
N CYS A 290 10.38 2.31 -9.44
CA CYS A 290 10.32 2.12 -7.98
C CYS A 290 9.73 0.75 -7.64
N PRO A 291 10.41 -0.10 -6.83
CA PRO A 291 9.82 -1.35 -6.36
C PRO A 291 8.68 -1.06 -5.38
N ASP A 292 7.59 -1.83 -5.52
CA ASP A 292 6.39 -1.70 -4.69
C ASP A 292 6.10 -3.00 -3.91
N ARG A 293 6.26 -4.14 -4.56
CA ARG A 293 5.99 -5.46 -3.98
C ARG A 293 7.09 -6.44 -4.32
N LEU A 294 7.60 -7.17 -3.33
CA LEU A 294 8.60 -8.24 -3.48
C LEU A 294 7.97 -9.56 -3.03
N VAL A 295 8.12 -10.62 -3.84
CA VAL A 295 7.51 -11.93 -3.60
C VAL A 295 8.53 -13.05 -3.77
N GLN A 296 8.58 -13.93 -2.77
CA GLN A 296 9.38 -15.15 -2.79
C GLN A 296 8.84 -16.15 -3.82
N VAL A 297 9.75 -16.80 -4.53
CA VAL A 297 9.48 -17.88 -5.48
C VAL A 297 10.22 -19.11 -5.00
N ALA A 298 9.52 -20.21 -4.71
CA ALA A 298 10.15 -21.38 -4.08
C ALA A 298 11.23 -22.03 -4.95
N ASN A 299 11.00 -22.12 -6.26
CA ASN A 299 11.89 -22.76 -7.21
C ASN A 299 12.60 -21.76 -8.14
N GLY A 300 12.91 -20.55 -7.65
CA GLY A 300 13.57 -19.55 -8.46
C GLY A 300 13.88 -18.25 -7.76
N PRO A 301 14.43 -17.28 -8.48
CA PRO A 301 14.68 -15.95 -7.94
C PRO A 301 13.35 -15.20 -7.72
N PRO A 302 13.32 -14.26 -6.75
CA PRO A 302 12.12 -13.50 -6.45
C PRO A 302 11.64 -12.66 -7.63
N VAL A 303 10.34 -12.39 -7.61
CA VAL A 303 9.68 -11.47 -8.52
C VAL A 303 9.17 -10.24 -7.78
N ALA A 304 9.08 -9.11 -8.46
CA ALA A 304 8.63 -7.87 -7.84
C ALA A 304 7.77 -7.05 -8.81
N LEU A 305 6.79 -6.33 -8.26
CA LEU A 305 6.10 -5.26 -8.99
C LEU A 305 6.90 -3.96 -8.86
N PHE A 306 6.98 -3.25 -9.96
CA PHE A 306 7.59 -1.93 -10.02
C PHE A 306 6.60 -0.91 -10.57
N ALA A 307 6.55 0.24 -9.94
CA ALA A 307 5.94 1.44 -10.48
C ALA A 307 6.80 1.96 -11.65
N GLU A 308 6.22 2.06 -12.84
CA GLU A 308 6.86 2.47 -14.10
C GLU A 308 6.05 3.60 -14.74
N GLY A 309 6.31 4.86 -14.36
CA GLY A 309 5.47 6.01 -14.70
C GLY A 309 4.02 5.77 -14.26
N LEU A 310 3.07 5.90 -15.19
CA LEU A 310 1.64 5.66 -14.95
C LEU A 310 1.24 4.16 -14.97
N ASN A 311 2.19 3.26 -15.17
CA ASN A 311 1.95 1.82 -15.31
C ASN A 311 2.57 1.03 -14.15
N THR A 312 2.33 -0.28 -14.17
CA THR A 312 3.02 -1.26 -13.32
C THR A 312 3.66 -2.33 -14.18
N ALA A 313 4.83 -2.78 -13.79
CA ALA A 313 5.55 -3.85 -14.48
C ALA A 313 6.04 -4.92 -13.50
N LEU A 314 6.14 -6.15 -13.99
CA LEU A 314 6.74 -7.27 -13.28
C LEU A 314 8.22 -7.38 -13.65
N TYR A 315 9.03 -7.48 -12.63
CA TYR A 315 10.47 -7.73 -12.74
C TYR A 315 10.82 -9.04 -12.03
N ARG A 316 11.87 -9.67 -12.50
CA ARG A 316 12.47 -10.86 -11.88
C ARG A 316 13.93 -10.58 -11.57
N LEU A 317 14.39 -11.00 -10.40
CA LEU A 317 15.81 -10.91 -10.04
C LEU A 317 16.63 -11.90 -10.89
N GLU A 318 17.78 -11.45 -11.42
CA GLU A 318 18.72 -12.29 -12.17
C GLU A 318 19.83 -12.79 -11.24
N PRO A 319 19.97 -14.12 -11.01
CA PRO A 319 20.91 -14.64 -10.01
C PRO A 319 22.40 -14.48 -10.38
N ALA A 320 22.72 -14.33 -11.66
CA ALA A 320 24.10 -14.30 -12.14
C ALA A 320 24.83 -12.97 -11.95
N GLY A 321 24.09 -11.89 -11.71
CA GLY A 321 24.56 -10.57 -11.34
C GLY A 321 23.33 -9.88 -10.77
N PRO A 322 23.17 -9.82 -9.44
CA PRO A 322 21.90 -9.50 -8.80
C PRO A 322 21.39 -8.12 -9.26
N SER A 323 20.47 -8.18 -10.20
CA SER A 323 19.79 -7.03 -10.78
C SER A 323 18.38 -7.46 -11.22
N PHE A 324 17.45 -6.54 -11.24
CA PHE A 324 16.10 -6.82 -11.68
C PHE A 324 15.96 -6.62 -13.19
N ARG A 325 15.47 -7.68 -13.87
CA ARG A 325 15.12 -7.62 -15.29
C ARG A 325 13.60 -7.57 -15.45
N ARG A 326 13.14 -6.63 -16.30
CA ARG A 326 11.73 -6.51 -16.68
C ARG A 326 11.25 -7.78 -17.39
N VAL A 327 10.18 -8.38 -16.88
CA VAL A 327 9.51 -9.53 -17.48
C VAL A 327 8.42 -9.04 -18.43
N THR A 328 7.44 -8.30 -17.89
CA THR A 328 6.31 -7.75 -18.64
C THR A 328 5.81 -6.48 -17.97
N GLY A 329 4.86 -5.78 -18.58
CA GLY A 329 4.19 -4.62 -17.99
C GLY A 329 2.76 -4.51 -18.48
N TRP A 330 1.94 -3.93 -17.62
CA TRP A 330 0.51 -3.76 -17.88
C TRP A 330 0.15 -2.27 -17.87
N ALA A 331 -0.81 -1.91 -18.73
CA ALA A 331 -1.42 -0.59 -18.65
C ALA A 331 -2.20 -0.47 -17.33
N GLY A 332 -2.04 0.65 -16.64
CA GLY A 332 -2.69 0.90 -15.37
C GLY A 332 -1.94 0.37 -14.16
N LEU A 333 -2.66 0.11 -13.07
CA LEU A 333 -2.11 -0.34 -11.80
C LEU A 333 -2.25 -1.86 -11.65
N ALA A 334 -1.18 -2.52 -11.24
CA ALA A 334 -1.22 -3.86 -10.66
C ALA A 334 -0.63 -3.82 -9.25
N SER A 335 -1.23 -4.51 -8.31
CA SER A 335 -0.82 -4.58 -6.91
C SER A 335 -1.08 -5.97 -6.32
N ALA A 336 -0.70 -6.18 -5.07
CA ALA A 336 -0.96 -7.42 -4.32
C ALA A 336 -0.49 -8.70 -5.03
N LEU A 337 0.72 -8.69 -5.59
CA LEU A 337 1.33 -9.81 -6.31
C LEU A 337 1.40 -11.09 -5.45
N SER A 338 1.00 -12.19 -6.04
CA SER A 338 1.26 -13.55 -5.57
C SER A 338 1.76 -14.40 -6.73
N ALA A 339 2.67 -15.34 -6.51
CA ALA A 339 3.28 -16.17 -7.55
C ALA A 339 3.23 -17.65 -7.18
N SER A 340 3.10 -18.52 -8.21
CA SER A 340 3.34 -19.96 -8.09
C SER A 340 4.81 -20.26 -7.77
N ASP A 341 5.13 -21.50 -7.40
CA ASP A 341 6.46 -21.93 -6.98
C ASP A 341 7.59 -21.69 -8.01
N ASP A 342 7.24 -21.55 -9.27
CA ASP A 342 8.17 -21.27 -10.38
C ASP A 342 7.90 -19.89 -11.04
N ALA A 343 6.92 -19.15 -10.54
CA ALA A 343 6.40 -17.90 -11.09
C ALA A 343 5.97 -17.98 -12.57
N THR A 344 5.56 -19.17 -13.05
CA THR A 344 4.93 -19.32 -14.37
C THR A 344 3.49 -18.84 -14.37
N ALA A 345 2.84 -18.84 -13.20
CA ALA A 345 1.55 -18.24 -12.96
C ALA A 345 1.63 -17.23 -11.81
N ILE A 346 0.90 -16.13 -11.95
CA ILE A 346 0.79 -15.09 -10.93
C ILE A 346 -0.66 -14.69 -10.73
N ALA A 347 -0.94 -14.07 -9.60
CA ALA A 347 -2.19 -13.36 -9.34
C ALA A 347 -1.88 -11.94 -8.86
N VAL A 348 -2.67 -10.98 -9.32
CA VAL A 348 -2.56 -9.56 -8.96
C VAL A 348 -3.95 -8.94 -8.82
N LEU A 349 -4.04 -7.83 -8.12
CA LEU A 349 -5.15 -6.88 -8.27
C LEU A 349 -4.78 -5.92 -9.40
N ALA A 350 -5.56 -5.93 -10.48
CA ALA A 350 -5.31 -5.09 -11.64
C ALA A 350 -6.48 -4.15 -11.91
N SER A 351 -6.17 -2.91 -12.29
CA SER A 351 -7.11 -1.90 -12.78
C SER A 351 -6.55 -1.18 -13.99
N THR A 352 -7.44 -0.64 -14.82
CA THR A 352 -7.09 0.21 -15.96
C THR A 352 -7.91 1.49 -15.89
N ALA A 353 -7.70 2.43 -16.79
CA ALA A 353 -8.49 3.67 -16.88
C ALA A 353 -10.02 3.46 -16.87
N TYR A 354 -10.50 2.29 -17.30
CA TYR A 354 -11.93 2.01 -17.49
C TYR A 354 -12.42 0.73 -16.80
N ALA A 355 -11.55 0.02 -16.11
CA ALA A 355 -11.89 -1.18 -15.37
C ALA A 355 -11.47 -1.04 -13.90
N PRO A 356 -12.39 -1.28 -12.95
CA PRO A 356 -12.07 -1.22 -11.53
C PRO A 356 -11.05 -2.29 -11.15
N ARG A 357 -10.49 -2.16 -9.96
CA ARG A 357 -9.53 -3.09 -9.40
C ARG A 357 -10.17 -4.44 -9.13
N ASP A 358 -9.73 -5.46 -9.86
CA ASP A 358 -10.19 -6.83 -9.76
C ASP A 358 -9.02 -7.82 -9.75
N VAL A 359 -9.27 -9.06 -9.32
CA VAL A 359 -8.30 -10.15 -9.38
C VAL A 359 -8.08 -10.57 -10.82
N SER A 360 -6.83 -10.55 -11.24
CA SER A 360 -6.37 -11.12 -12.49
C SER A 360 -5.32 -12.19 -12.21
N ALA A 361 -5.37 -13.32 -12.89
CA ALA A 361 -4.40 -14.42 -12.74
C ALA A 361 -4.07 -15.09 -14.08
N GLY A 362 -2.94 -15.77 -14.12
CA GLY A 362 -2.45 -16.47 -15.32
C GLY A 362 -0.95 -16.33 -15.49
N SER A 363 -0.45 -16.63 -16.70
CA SER A 363 0.95 -16.33 -16.98
C SER A 363 1.18 -14.81 -17.01
N PRO A 364 2.37 -14.32 -16.64
CA PRO A 364 2.66 -12.89 -16.60
C PRO A 364 2.31 -12.13 -17.88
N ASP A 365 2.49 -12.77 -19.05
CA ASP A 365 2.21 -12.15 -20.35
C ASP A 365 0.74 -12.29 -20.79
N ALA A 366 -0.08 -13.08 -20.08
CA ALA A 366 -1.46 -13.37 -20.42
C ALA A 366 -2.35 -13.49 -19.17
N LEU A 367 -2.42 -12.40 -18.40
CA LEU A 367 -3.34 -12.32 -17.27
C LEU A 367 -4.78 -12.25 -17.74
N VAL A 368 -5.65 -12.98 -17.08
CA VAL A 368 -7.08 -12.98 -17.31
C VAL A 368 -7.79 -12.50 -16.05
N ARG A 369 -8.79 -11.63 -16.21
CA ARG A 369 -9.62 -11.16 -15.10
C ARG A 369 -10.44 -12.33 -14.55
N ILE A 370 -10.28 -12.62 -13.26
CA ILE A 370 -10.92 -13.73 -12.53
C ILE A 370 -12.16 -13.26 -11.77
N SER A 371 -12.07 -12.09 -11.11
CA SER A 371 -13.20 -11.53 -10.37
C SER A 371 -13.91 -10.45 -11.17
N ASP A 372 -15.12 -10.14 -10.76
CA ASP A 372 -15.96 -9.07 -11.29
C ASP A 372 -16.74 -8.46 -10.13
N THR A 373 -16.04 -7.62 -9.36
CA THR A 373 -16.57 -7.07 -8.10
C THR A 373 -17.55 -5.91 -8.31
N ARG A 374 -17.46 -5.24 -9.48
CA ARG A 374 -18.21 -4.01 -9.78
C ARG A 374 -18.95 -4.09 -11.14
N PRO A 375 -19.81 -5.10 -11.36
CA PRO A 375 -20.49 -5.27 -12.64
C PRO A 375 -21.44 -4.10 -12.98
N GLU A 376 -21.97 -3.39 -11.98
CA GLU A 376 -22.84 -2.23 -12.13
C GLU A 376 -22.16 -1.06 -12.86
N LEU A 377 -20.84 -0.93 -12.76
CA LEU A 377 -20.09 0.15 -13.42
C LEU A 377 -20.11 0.06 -14.95
N ARG A 378 -20.45 -1.10 -15.53
CA ARG A 378 -20.57 -1.25 -16.99
C ARG A 378 -21.67 -0.38 -17.61
N SER A 379 -22.68 -0.02 -16.81
CA SER A 379 -23.77 0.86 -17.23
C SER A 379 -23.54 2.34 -16.90
N ILE A 380 -22.40 2.68 -16.31
CA ILE A 380 -22.08 4.05 -15.89
C ILE A 380 -21.27 4.76 -16.97
N ALA A 381 -21.66 5.98 -17.31
CA ALA A 381 -20.86 6.86 -18.16
C ALA A 381 -19.68 7.41 -17.36
N LEU A 382 -18.48 6.88 -17.63
CA LEU A 382 -17.24 7.36 -17.03
C LEU A 382 -16.65 8.50 -17.87
N GLY A 383 -15.91 9.39 -17.20
CA GLY A 383 -15.13 10.43 -17.85
C GLY A 383 -13.98 9.83 -18.69
N THR A 384 -13.67 10.47 -19.80
CA THR A 384 -12.54 10.09 -20.64
C THR A 384 -11.23 10.37 -19.90
N GLN A 385 -10.39 9.34 -19.75
CA GLN A 385 -9.11 9.45 -19.08
C GLN A 385 -7.98 9.48 -20.09
N GLU A 386 -7.09 10.48 -19.98
CA GLU A 386 -5.95 10.69 -20.87
C GLU A 386 -4.66 10.79 -20.08
N ARG A 387 -3.58 10.21 -20.60
CA ARG A 387 -2.24 10.38 -20.04
C ARG A 387 -1.69 11.73 -20.47
N LEU A 388 -1.09 12.44 -19.52
CA LEU A 388 -0.42 13.72 -19.74
C LEU A 388 1.09 13.55 -19.58
N SER A 389 1.84 14.39 -20.32
CA SER A 389 3.24 14.65 -20.05
C SER A 389 3.50 16.14 -20.26
N TRP A 390 4.34 16.72 -19.41
CA TRP A 390 4.77 18.11 -19.51
C TRP A 390 6.18 18.29 -18.96
N ARG A 391 6.72 19.48 -19.05
CA ARG A 391 8.03 19.80 -18.47
C ARG A 391 7.88 20.81 -17.36
N ALA A 392 8.55 20.55 -16.24
CA ALA A 392 8.76 21.51 -15.19
C ALA A 392 9.61 22.70 -15.69
N SER A 393 9.65 23.78 -14.92
CA SER A 393 10.41 24.99 -15.25
C SER A 393 11.92 24.76 -15.40
N ASP A 394 12.47 23.75 -14.72
CA ASP A 394 13.87 23.31 -14.79
C ASP A 394 14.13 22.26 -15.89
N GLY A 395 13.09 21.89 -16.65
CA GLY A 395 13.17 20.93 -17.75
C GLY A 395 12.93 19.46 -17.37
N LEU A 396 12.65 19.17 -16.09
CA LEU A 396 12.30 17.82 -15.63
C LEU A 396 11.04 17.34 -16.36
N GLU A 397 11.06 16.13 -16.91
CA GLU A 397 9.89 15.50 -17.50
C GLU A 397 8.97 14.96 -16.43
N LEU A 398 7.69 15.30 -16.53
CA LEU A 398 6.64 14.96 -15.58
C LEU A 398 5.49 14.28 -16.30
N ASP A 399 4.73 13.48 -15.58
CA ASP A 399 3.52 12.83 -16.07
C ASP A 399 2.32 13.03 -15.14
N GLY A 400 1.17 12.61 -15.62
CA GLY A 400 -0.08 12.70 -14.88
C GLY A 400 -1.26 12.19 -15.69
N VAL A 401 -2.45 12.39 -15.15
CA VAL A 401 -3.69 11.96 -15.78
C VAL A 401 -4.65 13.15 -15.87
N LEU A 402 -5.33 13.28 -17.01
CA LEU A 402 -6.46 14.18 -17.21
C LEU A 402 -7.74 13.35 -17.34
N ILE A 403 -8.76 13.70 -16.59
CA ILE A 403 -10.09 13.10 -16.71
C ILE A 403 -11.03 14.19 -17.22
N LEU A 404 -11.68 13.95 -18.36
CA LEU A 404 -12.65 14.84 -18.98
C LEU A 404 -14.09 14.37 -18.68
N PRO A 405 -15.08 15.27 -18.71
CA PRO A 405 -16.47 14.89 -18.51
C PRO A 405 -16.93 13.79 -19.48
N PRO A 406 -17.85 12.89 -19.07
CA PRO A 406 -18.33 11.81 -19.92
C PRO A 406 -18.82 12.30 -21.29
N GLY A 407 -18.33 11.64 -22.35
CA GLY A 407 -18.70 11.95 -23.72
C GLY A 407 -18.10 13.24 -24.29
N GLN A 408 -17.20 13.91 -23.55
CA GLN A 408 -16.54 15.14 -23.98
C GLN A 408 -15.03 14.91 -24.21
N GLY A 409 -14.46 15.69 -25.11
CA GLY A 409 -13.04 15.71 -25.41
C GLY A 409 -12.42 17.08 -25.13
N ARG A 410 -11.11 17.25 -25.33
CA ARG A 410 -10.41 18.52 -25.10
C ARG A 410 -11.01 19.70 -25.88
N ALA A 411 -11.53 19.43 -27.10
CA ALA A 411 -12.12 20.46 -27.96
C ALA A 411 -13.45 21.04 -27.43
N ASP A 412 -14.08 20.36 -26.48
CA ASP A 412 -15.33 20.84 -25.84
C ASP A 412 -15.05 21.80 -24.67
N GLY A 413 -13.77 22.04 -24.35
CA GLY A 413 -13.33 23.01 -23.35
C GLY A 413 -13.55 24.48 -23.77
N PRO A 414 -13.21 25.47 -22.88
CA PRO A 414 -12.53 25.24 -21.60
C PRO A 414 -13.47 24.82 -20.47
N PHE A 415 -13.06 23.79 -19.70
CA PHE A 415 -13.82 23.26 -18.58
C PHE A 415 -13.47 23.98 -17.25
N PRO A 416 -14.40 24.02 -16.26
CA PRO A 416 -13.98 24.16 -14.88
C PRO A 416 -13.06 22.99 -14.55
N LEU A 417 -11.92 23.26 -13.93
CA LEU A 417 -10.92 22.22 -13.66
C LEU A 417 -10.60 22.14 -12.17
N VAL A 418 -10.53 20.90 -11.66
CA VAL A 418 -10.03 20.62 -10.33
C VAL A 418 -8.68 19.89 -10.44
N THR A 419 -7.64 20.48 -9.88
CA THR A 419 -6.36 19.79 -9.67
C THR A 419 -6.48 18.95 -8.41
N MET A 420 -6.34 17.63 -8.52
CA MET A 420 -6.32 16.71 -7.38
C MET A 420 -4.91 16.20 -7.15
N VAL A 421 -4.32 16.53 -6.01
CA VAL A 421 -2.96 16.12 -5.64
C VAL A 421 -3.03 14.86 -4.78
N HIS A 422 -2.18 13.88 -5.08
CA HIS A 422 -2.10 12.62 -4.31
C HIS A 422 -1.44 12.83 -2.95
N GLY A 423 -1.66 11.88 -2.04
CA GLY A 423 -0.96 11.78 -0.76
C GLY A 423 0.47 11.25 -0.91
N GLY A 424 1.13 11.02 0.17
CA GLY A 424 2.52 10.55 0.24
C GLY A 424 3.41 11.58 0.91
N PRO A 425 4.40 12.21 0.20
CA PRO A 425 4.52 12.49 -1.25
C PRO A 425 4.91 11.31 -2.14
N ASN A 426 5.48 10.26 -1.61
CA ASN A 426 6.02 9.09 -2.33
C ASN A 426 4.91 8.14 -2.87
N SER A 427 3.86 8.70 -3.43
CA SER A 427 2.78 7.99 -4.14
C SER A 427 2.72 8.44 -5.61
N ARG A 428 1.68 8.06 -6.32
CA ARG A 428 1.41 8.53 -7.68
C ARG A 428 -0.05 8.33 -8.07
N TRP A 429 -0.51 9.08 -9.03
CA TRP A 429 -1.66 8.72 -9.84
C TRP A 429 -1.21 7.76 -10.94
N ALA A 430 -1.79 6.58 -11.00
CA ALA A 430 -1.62 5.64 -12.11
C ALA A 430 -2.74 5.82 -13.13
N ASP A 431 -2.59 5.21 -14.31
CA ASP A 431 -3.65 5.20 -15.34
C ASP A 431 -4.71 4.14 -15.01
N GLU A 432 -5.43 4.35 -13.89
CA GLU A 432 -6.41 3.42 -13.33
C GLU A 432 -7.76 4.07 -13.07
N LEU A 433 -8.81 3.26 -13.05
CA LEU A 433 -10.11 3.66 -12.55
C LEU A 433 -10.09 3.61 -11.02
N MET A 434 -9.68 4.71 -10.40
CA MET A 434 -9.68 4.83 -8.95
C MET A 434 -11.05 5.33 -8.46
N LEU A 435 -11.75 4.47 -7.74
CA LEU A 435 -13.02 4.79 -7.08
C LEU A 435 -12.84 4.57 -5.58
N SER A 436 -12.57 5.64 -4.87
CA SER A 436 -12.43 5.63 -3.41
C SER A 436 -12.94 6.95 -2.83
N TRP A 437 -13.21 6.97 -1.54
CA TRP A 437 -13.69 8.17 -0.84
C TRP A 437 -12.64 9.31 -0.78
N VAL A 438 -11.36 9.02 -1.01
CA VAL A 438 -10.28 10.01 -1.11
C VAL A 438 -9.94 10.40 -2.55
N SER A 439 -10.53 9.76 -3.56
CA SER A 439 -10.28 10.04 -4.98
C SER A 439 -11.59 10.34 -5.71
N TRP A 440 -11.80 11.60 -6.04
CA TRP A 440 -13.07 12.08 -6.60
C TRP A 440 -13.02 12.34 -8.11
N GLY A 441 -11.94 11.93 -8.79
CA GLY A 441 -11.68 12.27 -10.18
C GLY A 441 -12.84 11.97 -11.10
N GLN A 442 -13.30 10.73 -11.14
CA GLN A 442 -14.42 10.31 -11.99
C GLN A 442 -15.77 10.90 -11.53
N TRP A 443 -15.97 11.11 -10.23
CA TRP A 443 -17.19 11.73 -9.72
C TRP A 443 -17.29 13.21 -10.10
N LEU A 444 -16.18 13.95 -10.00
CA LEU A 444 -16.11 15.35 -10.46
C LEU A 444 -16.28 15.43 -11.99
N ALA A 445 -15.70 14.49 -12.74
CA ALA A 445 -15.90 14.42 -14.18
C ALA A 445 -17.38 14.20 -14.53
N ALA A 446 -18.08 13.32 -13.81
CA ALA A 446 -19.54 13.13 -13.96
C ALA A 446 -20.35 14.40 -13.62
N ALA A 447 -19.80 15.30 -12.80
CA ALA A 447 -20.38 16.60 -12.47
C ALA A 447 -20.00 17.71 -13.47
N GLY A 448 -19.27 17.41 -14.54
CA GLY A 448 -18.91 18.36 -15.61
C GLY A 448 -17.59 19.11 -15.41
N PHE A 449 -16.75 18.66 -14.48
CA PHE A 449 -15.40 19.21 -14.30
C PHE A 449 -14.37 18.40 -15.09
N ALA A 450 -13.36 19.05 -15.66
CA ALA A 450 -12.11 18.38 -15.96
C ALA A 450 -11.33 18.17 -14.66
N VAL A 451 -10.60 17.04 -14.54
CA VAL A 451 -9.79 16.76 -13.36
C VAL A 451 -8.36 16.49 -13.78
N PHE A 452 -7.43 17.22 -13.19
CA PHE A 452 -6.00 17.07 -13.39
C PHE A 452 -5.37 16.35 -12.21
N HIS A 453 -4.78 15.20 -12.47
CA HIS A 453 -4.05 14.34 -11.53
C HIS A 453 -2.53 14.46 -11.83
N PRO A 454 -1.79 15.41 -11.26
CA PRO A 454 -0.36 15.54 -11.48
C PRO A 454 0.44 14.52 -10.68
N ASN A 455 1.57 14.06 -11.24
CA ASN A 455 2.65 13.37 -10.56
C ASN A 455 3.87 14.30 -10.49
N PRO A 456 3.97 15.15 -9.46
CA PRO A 456 5.12 16.02 -9.28
C PRO A 456 6.33 15.21 -8.81
N ARG A 457 7.54 15.83 -8.82
CA ARG A 457 8.72 15.27 -8.17
C ARG A 457 8.42 14.87 -6.72
N GLY A 458 9.12 13.86 -6.21
CA GLY A 458 8.83 13.26 -4.92
C GLY A 458 7.91 12.02 -5.01
N GLY A 459 7.12 11.92 -6.09
CA GLY A 459 6.28 10.76 -6.35
C GLY A 459 7.05 9.50 -6.74
N THR A 460 6.35 8.36 -6.86
CA THR A 460 6.92 7.09 -7.30
C THR A 460 6.78 6.90 -8.81
N GLY A 461 7.50 5.90 -9.36
CA GLY A 461 7.41 5.53 -10.78
C GLY A 461 8.56 6.01 -11.65
N HIS A 462 9.42 6.88 -11.14
CA HIS A 462 10.57 7.47 -11.85
C HIS A 462 11.93 7.21 -11.15
N GLY A 463 11.95 6.24 -10.24
CA GLY A 463 13.14 5.82 -9.50
C GLY A 463 13.43 6.65 -8.25
N HIS A 464 14.37 6.15 -7.44
CA HIS A 464 14.69 6.75 -6.13
C HIS A 464 15.17 8.20 -6.22
N ALA A 465 15.95 8.56 -7.24
CA ALA A 465 16.44 9.94 -7.42
C ALA A 465 15.28 10.95 -7.57
N PHE A 466 14.22 10.57 -8.27
CA PHE A 466 13.02 11.40 -8.44
C PHE A 466 12.24 11.52 -7.12
N THR A 467 12.07 10.42 -6.41
CA THR A 467 11.38 10.39 -5.10
C THR A 467 12.13 11.24 -4.07
N ALA A 468 13.45 11.23 -4.08
CA ALA A 468 14.29 11.98 -3.15
C ALA A 468 14.28 13.52 -3.35
N MET A 469 13.75 14.02 -4.47
CA MET A 469 13.80 15.46 -4.80
C MET A 469 13.01 16.35 -3.85
N VAL A 470 12.07 15.82 -3.07
CA VAL A 470 11.30 16.58 -2.06
C VAL A 470 11.88 16.50 -0.66
N ALA A 471 12.92 15.70 -0.43
CA ALA A 471 13.53 15.56 0.88
C ALA A 471 14.01 16.93 1.41
N GLY A 472 13.45 17.35 2.54
CA GLY A 472 13.71 18.63 3.16
C GLY A 472 13.23 19.85 2.35
N ALA A 473 12.33 19.69 1.37
CA ALA A 473 11.93 20.75 0.44
C ALA A 473 10.44 20.67 0.02
N VAL A 474 9.59 20.07 0.85
CA VAL A 474 8.15 19.95 0.56
C VAL A 474 7.52 21.31 0.23
N GLY A 475 6.55 21.33 -0.69
CA GLY A 475 5.84 22.54 -1.08
C GLY A 475 6.62 23.51 -1.97
N GLN A 476 7.88 23.19 -2.32
CA GLN A 476 8.71 24.06 -3.18
C GLN A 476 8.63 23.67 -4.66
N ASP A 477 9.58 22.90 -5.15
CA ASP A 477 9.65 22.55 -6.57
C ASP A 477 8.48 21.64 -7.01
N GLU A 478 7.96 20.77 -6.13
CA GLU A 478 6.76 19.98 -6.43
C GLU A 478 5.53 20.85 -6.69
N TRP A 479 5.41 22.01 -6.01
CA TRP A 479 4.36 22.98 -6.28
C TRP A 479 4.52 23.62 -7.67
N THR A 480 5.75 23.97 -8.05
CA THR A 480 6.03 24.51 -9.40
C THR A 480 5.80 23.48 -10.50
N ASP A 481 6.04 22.19 -10.22
CA ASP A 481 5.71 21.09 -11.14
C ASP A 481 4.19 21.03 -11.42
N ILE A 482 3.38 21.13 -10.38
CA ILE A 482 1.91 21.16 -10.50
C ILE A 482 1.46 22.39 -11.30
N LEU A 483 2.02 23.57 -11.01
CA LEU A 483 1.68 24.80 -11.70
C LEU A 483 1.99 24.73 -13.21
N THR A 484 3.15 24.21 -13.59
CA THR A 484 3.51 24.09 -15.01
C THR A 484 2.56 23.17 -15.77
N GLY A 485 2.09 22.08 -15.16
CA GLY A 485 1.07 21.21 -15.75
C GLY A 485 -0.29 21.90 -15.88
N LEU A 486 -0.72 22.63 -14.86
CA LEU A 486 -1.95 23.42 -14.90
C LEU A 486 -1.88 24.53 -15.97
N ASP A 487 -0.74 25.21 -16.08
CA ASP A 487 -0.53 26.26 -17.09
C ASP A 487 -0.57 25.70 -18.51
N ALA A 488 -0.04 24.51 -18.74
CA ALA A 488 -0.15 23.81 -20.01
C ALA A 488 -1.62 23.53 -20.38
N LEU A 489 -2.43 23.02 -19.42
CA LEU A 489 -3.86 22.76 -19.66
C LEU A 489 -4.67 24.03 -19.92
N VAL A 490 -4.31 25.15 -19.30
CA VAL A 490 -4.91 26.46 -19.58
C VAL A 490 -4.51 26.95 -20.98
N ALA A 491 -3.23 26.83 -21.34
CA ALA A 491 -2.71 27.25 -22.65
C ALA A 491 -3.31 26.43 -23.80
N ASP A 492 -3.55 25.14 -23.57
CA ASP A 492 -4.21 24.22 -24.52
C ASP A 492 -5.74 24.47 -24.65
N GLY A 493 -6.30 25.37 -23.84
CA GLY A 493 -7.74 25.66 -23.85
C GLY A 493 -8.61 24.57 -23.21
N VAL A 494 -8.02 23.65 -22.48
CA VAL A 494 -8.75 22.60 -21.73
C VAL A 494 -9.32 23.15 -20.44
N ALA A 495 -8.52 23.92 -19.68
CA ALA A 495 -8.92 24.50 -18.40
C ALA A 495 -9.33 25.98 -18.54
N ASP A 496 -10.47 26.34 -17.94
CA ASP A 496 -10.89 27.74 -17.80
C ASP A 496 -10.11 28.40 -16.64
N PRO A 497 -9.24 29.38 -16.92
CA PRO A 497 -8.44 30.03 -15.89
C PRO A 497 -9.27 30.79 -14.84
N ALA A 498 -10.54 31.07 -15.14
CA ALA A 498 -11.47 31.71 -14.21
C ALA A 498 -12.20 30.73 -13.29
N ARG A 499 -12.12 29.40 -13.53
CA ARG A 499 -12.85 28.34 -12.82
C ARG A 499 -11.93 27.20 -12.41
N LEU A 500 -10.84 27.50 -11.70
CA LEU A 500 -9.88 26.53 -11.18
C LEU A 500 -10.18 26.19 -9.73
N GLY A 501 -10.12 24.92 -9.38
CA GLY A 501 -10.15 24.38 -8.02
C GLY A 501 -8.91 23.54 -7.73
N ILE A 502 -8.62 23.33 -6.45
CA ILE A 502 -7.57 22.39 -6.00
C ILE A 502 -8.09 21.56 -4.84
N ALA A 503 -7.71 20.28 -4.82
CA ALA A 503 -8.13 19.35 -3.79
C ALA A 503 -7.04 18.30 -3.54
N GLY A 504 -7.04 17.68 -2.36
CA GLY A 504 -6.17 16.56 -2.06
C GLY A 504 -6.37 16.03 -0.65
N TRP A 505 -5.77 14.87 -0.38
CA TRP A 505 -5.81 14.21 0.91
C TRP A 505 -4.39 13.97 1.43
N SER A 506 -4.17 14.03 2.76
CA SER A 506 -2.88 13.86 3.41
C SER A 506 -1.85 14.87 2.85
N HIS A 507 -0.72 14.44 2.29
CA HIS A 507 0.22 15.33 1.61
C HIS A 507 -0.46 16.15 0.48
N GLY A 508 -1.43 15.57 -0.24
CA GLY A 508 -2.25 16.31 -1.19
C GLY A 508 -3.11 17.39 -0.54
N GLY A 509 -3.57 17.17 0.69
CA GLY A 509 -4.27 18.16 1.52
C GLY A 509 -3.33 19.31 1.95
N PHE A 510 -2.10 18.97 2.37
CA PHE A 510 -1.05 19.97 2.59
C PHE A 510 -0.83 20.80 1.32
N MET A 511 -0.68 20.17 0.16
CA MET A 511 -0.46 20.86 -1.10
C MET A 511 -1.62 21.75 -1.50
N ALA A 512 -2.88 21.34 -1.22
CA ALA A 512 -4.05 22.19 -1.45
C ALA A 512 -4.05 23.44 -0.54
N ALA A 513 -3.70 23.27 0.74
CA ALA A 513 -3.52 24.39 1.68
C ALA A 513 -2.35 25.29 1.26
N TRP A 514 -1.20 24.69 0.90
CA TRP A 514 -0.03 25.41 0.42
C TRP A 514 -0.36 26.27 -0.82
N ALA A 515 -1.01 25.68 -1.81
CA ALA A 515 -1.38 26.34 -3.06
C ALA A 515 -2.16 27.66 -2.83
N VAL A 516 -3.19 27.63 -1.98
CA VAL A 516 -4.01 28.83 -1.74
C VAL A 516 -3.28 29.92 -0.92
N THR A 517 -2.18 29.57 -0.26
CA THR A 517 -1.28 30.56 0.37
C THR A 517 -0.31 31.19 -0.62
N GLN A 518 -0.04 30.52 -1.75
CA GLN A 518 0.94 30.97 -2.74
C GLN A 518 0.30 31.73 -3.93
N THR A 519 -1.00 31.49 -4.21
CA THR A 519 -1.70 32.09 -5.36
C THR A 519 -3.20 32.28 -5.09
N SER A 520 -3.81 33.28 -5.74
CA SER A 520 -5.26 33.51 -5.73
C SER A 520 -5.97 32.96 -6.97
N ARG A 521 -5.34 32.07 -7.75
CA ARG A 521 -5.91 31.51 -9.00
C ARG A 521 -7.11 30.60 -8.75
N PHE A 522 -7.15 29.92 -7.59
CA PHE A 522 -8.18 28.96 -7.28
C PHE A 522 -9.44 29.62 -6.71
N ARG A 523 -10.62 29.17 -7.18
CA ARG A 523 -11.95 29.63 -6.72
C ARG A 523 -12.43 28.90 -5.50
N ALA A 524 -11.94 27.68 -5.28
CA ALA A 524 -12.21 26.86 -4.11
C ALA A 524 -11.07 25.89 -3.91
N ALA A 525 -10.86 25.47 -2.66
CA ALA A 525 -9.94 24.41 -2.29
C ALA A 525 -10.62 23.41 -1.34
N VAL A 526 -10.20 22.13 -1.43
CA VAL A 526 -10.56 21.10 -0.46
C VAL A 526 -9.30 20.52 0.13
N MET A 527 -9.12 20.70 1.42
CA MET A 527 -8.02 20.20 2.22
C MET A 527 -8.51 19.03 3.06
N GLY A 528 -8.14 17.80 2.71
CA GLY A 528 -8.45 16.60 3.46
C GLY A 528 -7.24 16.12 4.26
N ALA A 529 -7.35 15.96 5.59
CA ALA A 529 -6.30 15.46 6.49
C ALA A 529 -4.89 16.02 6.18
N GLY A 530 -4.81 17.31 5.84
CA GLY A 530 -3.57 17.95 5.39
C GLY A 530 -2.78 18.57 6.54
N ILE A 531 -1.48 18.70 6.35
CA ILE A 531 -0.57 19.33 7.29
C ILE A 531 -0.57 20.84 7.01
N THR A 532 -0.90 21.67 7.99
CA THR A 532 -0.80 23.14 7.90
C THR A 532 0.37 23.71 8.68
N ASP A 533 0.87 22.97 9.66
CA ASP A 533 1.97 23.35 10.53
C ASP A 533 2.96 22.18 10.67
N TRP A 534 4.09 22.26 9.99
CA TRP A 534 5.14 21.25 10.04
C TRP A 534 5.81 21.17 11.41
N ALA A 535 5.85 22.25 12.17
CA ALA A 535 6.40 22.22 13.53
C ALA A 535 5.52 21.40 14.46
N MET A 536 4.20 21.57 14.37
CA MET A 536 3.25 20.76 15.13
C MET A 536 3.30 19.30 14.69
N GLN A 537 3.33 19.03 13.37
CA GLN A 537 3.43 17.67 12.83
C GLN A 537 4.66 16.94 13.37
N VAL A 538 5.83 17.56 13.29
CA VAL A 538 7.09 16.97 13.77
C VAL A 538 7.13 16.85 15.29
N GLY A 539 6.55 17.82 16.02
CA GLY A 539 6.65 17.86 17.49
C GLY A 539 5.67 16.97 18.24
N VAL A 540 4.49 16.71 17.67
CA VAL A 540 3.41 15.98 18.36
C VAL A 540 2.70 14.94 17.48
N GLY A 541 3.08 14.79 16.20
CA GLY A 541 2.53 13.82 15.29
C GLY A 541 3.06 12.41 15.51
N GLU A 542 2.27 11.40 15.19
CA GLU A 542 2.69 9.99 15.22
C GLU A 542 3.82 9.68 14.24
N LEU A 543 3.92 10.45 13.16
CA LEU A 543 4.95 10.33 12.12
C LEU A 543 6.00 11.45 12.23
N GLY A 544 6.13 12.06 13.41
CA GLY A 544 6.90 13.29 13.58
C GLY A 544 8.36 13.18 13.12
N ARG A 545 9.04 12.11 13.46
CA ARG A 545 10.43 11.88 13.06
C ARG A 545 10.56 11.53 11.58
N THR A 546 9.62 10.77 11.01
CA THR A 546 9.56 10.45 9.59
C THR A 546 9.32 11.73 8.79
N ASP A 547 8.32 12.52 9.17
CA ASP A 547 7.93 13.76 8.49
C ASP A 547 8.99 14.87 8.63
N ALA A 548 9.85 14.82 9.67
CA ALA A 548 11.00 15.71 9.78
C ALA A 548 11.96 15.59 8.58
N GLY A 549 12.07 14.41 7.98
CA GLY A 549 12.83 14.19 6.75
C GLY A 549 12.27 14.97 5.56
N LEU A 550 10.95 15.12 5.46
CA LEU A 550 10.27 15.87 4.40
C LEU A 550 10.42 17.38 4.58
N SER A 551 10.25 17.89 5.80
CA SER A 551 10.41 19.32 6.12
C SER A 551 11.87 19.75 6.21
N GLY A 552 12.80 18.81 6.40
CA GLY A 552 14.23 19.06 6.61
C GLY A 552 14.55 19.72 7.94
N SER A 553 13.69 19.55 8.96
CA SER A 553 13.86 20.10 10.29
C SER A 553 13.27 19.18 11.34
N PHE A 554 14.05 18.90 12.40
CA PHE A 554 13.61 18.11 13.57
C PHE A 554 13.00 18.99 14.69
N GLY A 555 12.73 20.27 14.43
CA GLY A 555 12.13 21.17 15.37
C GLY A 555 12.85 22.52 15.51
N TRP A 556 12.75 23.13 16.69
CA TRP A 556 13.25 24.47 16.98
C TRP A 556 14.77 24.46 17.25
N GLU A 557 15.56 24.37 16.20
CA GLU A 557 17.01 24.38 16.27
C GLU A 557 17.53 25.83 16.25
N GLY A 558 17.75 26.41 17.43
CA GLY A 558 18.22 27.78 17.57
C GLY A 558 17.11 28.83 17.41
N PRO A 559 17.46 30.13 17.29
CA PRO A 559 16.50 31.22 17.12
C PRO A 559 15.90 31.20 15.71
N GLY A 560 14.59 31.43 15.62
CA GLY A 560 13.88 31.48 14.32
C GLY A 560 14.31 32.65 13.41
N PRO A 561 13.78 32.72 12.19
CA PRO A 561 12.75 31.82 11.64
C PRO A 561 13.29 30.43 11.32
N HIS A 562 12.54 29.37 11.69
CA HIS A 562 12.90 28.00 11.41
C HIS A 562 12.44 27.58 10.01
N ARG A 563 13.03 26.50 9.47
CA ARG A 563 12.69 26.02 8.14
C ARG A 563 11.24 25.59 8.03
N HIS A 564 10.72 24.89 9.05
CA HIS A 564 9.32 24.47 9.09
C HIS A 564 8.34 25.65 9.05
N ASP A 565 8.68 26.84 9.63
CA ASP A 565 7.84 28.04 9.55
C ASP A 565 7.67 28.50 8.08
N GLN A 566 8.72 28.35 7.28
CA GLN A 566 8.73 28.77 5.88
C GLN A 566 7.92 27.81 4.99
N LEU A 567 7.83 26.54 5.37
CA LEU A 567 7.14 25.49 4.63
C LEU A 567 5.69 25.26 5.09
N SER A 568 5.30 25.85 6.21
CA SER A 568 3.98 25.69 6.81
C SER A 568 2.94 26.62 6.19
N PRO A 569 1.83 26.11 5.64
CA PRO A 569 0.72 26.95 5.15
C PRO A 569 0.22 27.97 6.16
N ILE A 570 0.16 27.63 7.44
CA ILE A 570 -0.32 28.49 8.52
C ILE A 570 0.44 29.81 8.59
N SER A 571 1.74 29.83 8.29
CA SER A 571 2.57 31.04 8.29
C SER A 571 2.11 32.07 7.26
N TYR A 572 1.31 31.67 6.30
CA TYR A 572 0.80 32.52 5.22
C TYR A 572 -0.72 32.63 5.20
N ALA A 573 -1.42 32.09 6.20
CA ALA A 573 -2.89 32.01 6.25
C ALA A 573 -3.57 33.37 6.09
N ALA A 574 -2.96 34.45 6.59
CA ALA A 574 -3.49 35.81 6.44
C ALA A 574 -3.58 36.30 4.98
N LYS A 575 -2.91 35.63 4.03
CA LYS A 575 -2.96 35.96 2.60
C LYS A 575 -4.08 35.22 1.87
N VAL A 576 -4.70 34.21 2.49
CA VAL A 576 -5.70 33.34 1.85
C VAL A 576 -7.01 34.11 1.66
N THR A 577 -7.47 34.14 0.40
CA THR A 577 -8.77 34.69 0.02
C THR A 577 -9.68 33.65 -0.63
N THR A 578 -9.11 32.50 -0.99
CA THR A 578 -9.84 31.37 -1.56
C THR A 578 -10.65 30.65 -0.47
N PRO A 579 -11.96 30.40 -0.68
CA PRO A 579 -12.73 29.54 0.21
C PRO A 579 -12.11 28.13 0.29
N VAL A 580 -11.91 27.61 1.50
CA VAL A 580 -11.32 26.29 1.77
C VAL A 580 -12.32 25.45 2.55
N LEU A 581 -12.64 24.25 2.02
CA LEU A 581 -13.30 23.19 2.78
C LEU A 581 -12.22 22.36 3.46
N ILE A 582 -12.29 22.24 4.78
CA ILE A 582 -11.38 21.44 5.59
C ILE A 582 -12.13 20.16 6.02
N MET A 583 -11.53 19.00 5.78
CA MET A 583 -12.05 17.68 6.14
C MET A 583 -11.01 16.92 6.96
N HIS A 584 -11.41 16.41 8.14
CA HIS A 584 -10.52 15.68 9.04
C HIS A 584 -11.30 14.66 9.88
N GLY A 585 -10.62 13.61 10.38
CA GLY A 585 -11.21 12.66 11.31
C GLY A 585 -11.28 13.23 12.72
N GLU A 586 -12.36 12.96 13.47
CA GLU A 586 -12.51 13.37 14.87
C GLU A 586 -11.62 12.55 15.81
N ASP A 587 -11.46 11.26 15.52
CA ASP A 587 -10.69 10.30 16.31
C ASP A 587 -9.26 10.09 15.76
N GLU A 588 -8.75 11.07 15.03
CA GLU A 588 -7.41 10.97 14.46
C GLU A 588 -6.35 11.26 15.54
N PHE A 589 -5.44 10.30 15.68
CA PHE A 589 -4.32 10.38 16.62
C PHE A 589 -3.15 11.23 16.10
N HIS A 590 -3.20 11.62 14.83
CA HIS A 590 -2.33 12.68 14.34
C HIS A 590 -2.76 14.02 14.95
N PRO A 591 -1.87 14.98 15.13
CA PRO A 591 -2.22 16.32 15.61
C PRO A 591 -3.03 17.11 14.58
N GLY A 592 -3.94 16.41 13.91
CA GLY A 592 -4.76 16.94 12.86
C GLY A 592 -5.57 18.13 13.31
N LEU A 593 -6.20 18.05 14.48
CA LEU A 593 -6.92 19.21 15.07
C LEU A 593 -5.99 20.38 15.42
N ALA A 594 -4.74 20.11 15.78
CA ALA A 594 -3.75 21.16 16.03
C ALA A 594 -3.27 21.84 14.73
N ASN A 595 -3.46 21.21 13.58
CA ASN A 595 -3.18 21.78 12.26
C ASN A 595 -4.33 22.64 11.70
N TYR A 596 -5.44 22.77 12.44
CA TYR A 596 -6.59 23.61 12.06
C TYR A 596 -6.84 24.67 13.11
N PRO A 597 -6.33 25.90 12.92
CA PRO A 597 -6.64 27.04 13.81
C PRO A 597 -8.07 27.51 13.65
#